data_57e64550ceae8223a43f8049dba2936a
#
_entry.id   57e64550ceae8223a43f8049dba2936a
#
_cell.length_a   1.000
_cell.length_b   1.000
_cell.length_c   1.000
_cell.angle_alpha   90.00
_cell.angle_beta   90.00
_cell.angle_gamma   90.00
#
_symmetry.space_group_name_H-M   'P 1'
#
loop_
_entity.id
_entity.type
_entity.pdbx_description
1 polymer ?
#
loop_
_entity_poly.entity_id
_entity_poly.type
_entity_poly.pdbx_seq_one_letter_code
_entity_poly.pdbx_strand_id
1 'polypeptide(L)'
;MITVPAGIRMLVATKPVDFRRGADSLAALVREQLRHDPFSGTIFIFRSKRADRLKILAWDGSGLVLFWKRLEHGAFRWPPISDGVMRLSASQLAALVDGLDWARLHAPDIPRPTATS
;
A
#
# COMPACT_ATOMS: atom_id res chain seq x y z
N MET A 1 -6.19 -12.58 -1.22
CA MET A 1 -6.72 -11.22 -1.33
C MET A 1 -6.74 -10.52 0.01
N ILE A 2 -6.49 -9.24 0.01
CA ILE A 2 -6.46 -8.49 1.24
C ILE A 2 -7.79 -7.81 1.45
N THR A 3 -8.33 -7.98 2.64
CA THR A 3 -9.57 -7.32 3.02
C THR A 3 -9.21 -6.17 3.97
N VAL A 4 -9.68 -4.97 3.66
CA VAL A 4 -9.36 -3.79 4.45
C VAL A 4 -10.63 -3.28 5.11
N PRO A 5 -10.65 -3.17 6.43
CA PRO A 5 -11.80 -2.61 7.13
C PRO A 5 -12.04 -1.15 6.75
N ALA A 6 -13.28 -0.72 6.86
CA ALA A 6 -13.61 0.66 6.58
C ALA A 6 -12.89 1.59 7.55
N GLY A 7 -12.51 2.74 7.07
CA GLY A 7 -11.84 3.74 7.90
C GLY A 7 -10.35 3.59 8.06
N ILE A 8 -9.77 2.53 7.51
CA ILE A 8 -8.33 2.32 7.59
C ILE A 8 -7.65 3.10 6.49
N ARG A 9 -6.61 3.84 6.84
CA ARG A 9 -5.82 4.54 5.84
C ARG A 9 -4.81 3.60 5.20
N MET A 10 -4.60 3.79 3.90
CA MET A 10 -3.62 3.03 3.15
C MET A 10 -2.70 4.01 2.46
N LEU A 11 -1.41 3.93 2.78
CA LEU A 11 -0.40 4.84 2.26
C LEU A 11 0.66 4.06 1.50
N VAL A 12 0.95 4.49 0.28
CA VAL A 12 2.00 3.87 -0.50
C VAL A 12 3.24 4.73 -0.41
N ALA A 13 4.36 4.12 -0.08
CA ALA A 13 5.63 4.80 -0.06
C ALA A 13 6.10 4.97 -1.49
N THR A 14 6.47 6.19 -1.87
CA THR A 14 6.78 6.47 -3.27
C THR A 14 8.17 6.05 -3.69
N LYS A 15 9.12 6.00 -2.74
CA LYS A 15 10.46 5.55 -3.03
C LYS A 15 10.62 4.06 -2.80
N PRO A 16 11.49 3.39 -3.55
CA PRO A 16 11.72 1.96 -3.30
C PRO A 16 12.43 1.74 -1.98
N VAL A 17 12.29 0.54 -1.43
CA VAL A 17 13.01 0.14 -0.22
C VAL A 17 13.86 -1.08 -0.51
N ASP A 18 14.84 -1.32 0.35
CA ASP A 18 15.65 -2.53 0.28
C ASP A 18 14.77 -3.68 0.75
N PHE A 19 14.51 -4.64 -0.13
CA PHE A 19 13.59 -5.73 0.15
C PHE A 19 14.13 -6.80 1.10
N ARG A 20 15.35 -6.62 1.60
CA ARG A 20 15.82 -7.44 2.71
C ARG A 20 15.25 -6.98 4.04
N ARG A 21 14.61 -5.79 4.08
CA ARG A 21 14.02 -5.29 5.31
C ARG A 21 12.82 -6.14 5.71
N GLY A 22 12.79 -6.56 6.96
CA GLY A 22 11.64 -7.25 7.53
C GLY A 22 10.68 -6.28 8.20
N ALA A 23 9.74 -6.82 8.96
CA ALA A 23 8.68 -6.01 9.56
C ALA A 23 9.21 -4.93 10.49
N ASP A 24 10.15 -5.28 11.38
CA ASP A 24 10.68 -4.30 12.34
C ASP A 24 11.45 -3.19 11.64
N SER A 25 12.24 -3.55 10.63
CA SER A 25 13.02 -2.57 9.89
C SER A 25 12.13 -1.64 9.08
N LEU A 26 11.05 -2.16 8.49
CA LEU A 26 10.10 -1.33 7.78
C LEU A 26 9.31 -0.43 8.73
N ALA A 27 8.98 -0.93 9.92
CA ALA A 27 8.32 -0.10 10.94
C ALA A 27 9.23 1.06 11.34
N ALA A 28 10.53 0.81 11.51
CA ALA A 28 11.49 1.87 11.81
C ALA A 28 11.56 2.89 10.68
N LEU A 29 11.52 2.42 9.42
CA LEU A 29 11.53 3.32 8.27
C LEU A 29 10.28 4.21 8.26
N VAL A 30 9.12 3.64 8.55
CA VAL A 30 7.88 4.40 8.63
C VAL A 30 8.01 5.52 9.65
N ARG A 31 8.54 5.20 10.83
CA ARG A 31 8.66 6.19 11.89
C ARG A 31 9.70 7.26 11.55
N GLU A 32 10.86 6.83 11.10
CA GLU A 32 12.01 7.73 10.93
C GLU A 32 12.00 8.51 9.63
N GLN A 33 11.57 7.89 8.54
CA GLN A 33 11.64 8.53 7.24
C GLN A 33 10.30 9.03 6.75
N LEU A 34 9.23 8.29 6.97
CA LEU A 34 7.91 8.71 6.53
C LEU A 34 7.17 9.52 7.57
N ARG A 35 7.68 9.54 8.80
CA ARG A 35 7.10 10.33 9.90
C ARG A 35 5.65 9.94 10.21
N HIS A 36 5.37 8.66 10.17
CA HIS A 36 4.08 8.11 10.56
C HIS A 36 4.28 7.10 11.68
N ASP A 37 3.20 6.77 12.37
CA ASP A 37 3.22 5.77 13.42
C ASP A 37 2.94 4.40 12.80
N PRO A 38 3.91 3.47 12.80
CA PRO A 38 3.70 2.15 12.22
C PRO A 38 2.68 1.30 12.98
N PHE A 39 2.34 1.69 14.21
CA PHE A 39 1.41 0.93 15.05
C PHE A 39 0.02 1.56 15.06
N SER A 40 -0.28 2.44 14.15
CA SER A 40 -1.56 3.16 14.12
C SER A 40 -2.69 2.37 13.47
N GLY A 41 -2.39 1.25 12.86
CA GLY A 41 -3.37 0.52 12.05
C GLY A 41 -3.38 0.94 10.60
N THR A 42 -2.67 2.01 10.25
CA THR A 42 -2.50 2.41 8.86
C THR A 42 -1.75 1.32 8.11
N ILE A 43 -2.15 1.07 6.88
CA ILE A 43 -1.50 0.08 6.03
C ILE A 43 -0.47 0.80 5.18
N PHE A 44 0.77 0.31 5.21
CA PHE A 44 1.87 0.90 4.45
C PHE A 44 2.31 -0.07 3.36
N ILE A 45 2.44 0.42 2.14
CA ILE A 45 2.78 -0.40 0.98
C ILE A 45 4.12 0.07 0.43
N PHE A 46 5.05 -0.88 0.24
CA PHE A 46 6.41 -0.61 -0.22
C PHE A 46 6.71 -1.42 -1.47
N ARG A 47 7.59 -0.90 -2.31
CA ARG A 47 8.02 -1.58 -3.52
C ARG A 47 9.52 -1.84 -3.52
N SER A 48 9.91 -2.87 -4.26
CA SER A 48 11.32 -3.09 -4.59
C SER A 48 11.77 -2.09 -5.66
N LYS A 49 13.06 -2.04 -5.90
CA LYS A 49 13.61 -1.09 -6.87
C LYS A 49 13.01 -1.26 -8.26
N ARG A 50 12.76 -2.49 -8.68
CA ARG A 50 12.18 -2.75 -10.00
C ARG A 50 10.66 -2.70 -9.99
N ALA A 51 10.05 -2.54 -8.84
CA ALA A 51 8.61 -2.53 -8.67
C ALA A 51 7.93 -3.84 -9.11
N ASP A 52 8.66 -4.95 -9.12
CA ASP A 52 8.09 -6.27 -9.39
C ASP A 52 7.72 -6.99 -8.09
N ARG A 53 8.05 -6.42 -6.94
CA ARG A 53 7.72 -6.97 -5.63
C ARG A 53 7.16 -5.87 -4.76
N LEU A 54 6.18 -6.23 -3.94
CA LEU A 54 5.67 -5.29 -2.96
C LEU A 54 5.57 -5.96 -1.59
N LYS A 55 5.65 -5.14 -0.56
CA LYS A 55 5.40 -5.55 0.81
C LYS A 55 4.37 -4.63 1.42
N ILE A 56 3.49 -5.18 2.21
CA ILE A 56 2.48 -4.42 2.91
C ILE A 56 2.66 -4.67 4.40
N LEU A 57 2.80 -3.59 5.16
CA LEU A 57 3.02 -3.65 6.59
C LEU A 57 1.83 -3.03 7.31
N ALA A 58 1.33 -3.69 8.32
CA ALA A 58 0.26 -3.15 9.14
C ALA A 58 0.30 -3.72 10.55
N TRP A 59 -0.12 -2.91 11.52
CA TRP A 59 -0.33 -3.36 12.89
C TRP A 59 -1.81 -3.73 13.03
N ASP A 60 -2.08 -4.98 13.43
CA ASP A 60 -3.45 -5.48 13.52
C ASP A 60 -4.03 -5.48 14.93
N GLY A 61 -3.34 -4.87 15.86
CA GLY A 61 -3.78 -4.80 17.25
C GLY A 61 -3.00 -5.75 18.16
N SER A 62 -2.42 -6.79 17.61
CA SER A 62 -1.63 -7.74 18.40
C SER A 62 -0.23 -7.97 17.82
N GLY A 63 0.02 -7.56 16.61
CA GLY A 63 1.33 -7.76 16.00
C GLY A 63 1.47 -7.05 14.67
N LEU A 64 2.70 -7.02 14.17
CA LEU A 64 2.97 -6.50 12.85
C LEU A 64 2.73 -7.60 11.82
N VAL A 65 1.93 -7.29 10.82
CA VAL A 65 1.64 -8.19 9.72
C VAL A 65 2.43 -7.71 8.52
N LEU A 66 3.11 -8.62 7.85
CA LEU A 66 3.85 -8.31 6.63
C LEU A 66 3.37 -9.23 5.52
N PHE A 67 2.82 -8.61 4.49
CA PHE A 67 2.37 -9.30 3.29
C PHE A 67 3.43 -9.06 2.21
N TRP A 68 3.73 -10.07 1.41
CA TRP A 68 4.76 -9.97 0.37
C TRP A 68 4.22 -10.60 -0.91
N LYS A 69 4.43 -9.92 -2.01
CA LYS A 69 4.01 -10.44 -3.31
C LYS A 69 5.03 -10.09 -4.38
N ARG A 70 5.29 -11.04 -5.27
CA ARG A 70 6.11 -10.82 -6.46
C ARG A 70 5.25 -11.12 -7.68
N LEU A 71 5.27 -10.22 -8.66
CA LEU A 71 4.60 -10.48 -9.92
C LEU A 71 5.45 -11.42 -10.76
N GLU A 72 4.81 -12.36 -11.45
CA GLU A 72 5.52 -13.25 -12.35
C GLU A 72 6.01 -12.52 -13.59
N HIS A 73 5.23 -11.53 -14.05
CA HIS A 73 5.57 -10.75 -15.22
C HIS A 73 5.28 -9.29 -14.95
N GLY A 74 6.11 -8.42 -15.49
CA GLY A 74 5.90 -6.99 -15.42
C GLY A 74 6.20 -6.39 -14.07
N ALA A 75 5.64 -5.24 -13.81
CA ALA A 75 5.87 -4.49 -12.59
C ALA A 75 4.58 -3.88 -12.11
N PHE A 76 4.50 -3.65 -10.79
CA PHE A 76 3.38 -2.93 -10.21
C PHE A 76 3.40 -1.48 -10.71
N ARG A 77 2.23 -0.90 -10.90
CA ARG A 77 2.11 0.50 -11.32
C ARG A 77 2.30 1.39 -10.11
N TRP A 78 3.44 2.01 -10.02
CA TRP A 78 3.77 2.82 -8.84
C TRP A 78 3.57 4.31 -9.11
N PRO A 79 3.20 5.10 -8.08
CA PRO A 79 3.05 6.54 -8.27
C PRO A 79 4.36 7.18 -8.71
N PRO A 80 4.32 8.14 -9.62
CA PRO A 80 5.54 8.79 -10.10
C PRO A 80 6.13 9.81 -9.12
N ILE A 81 5.47 10.07 -8.01
CA ILE A 81 5.96 11.03 -7.04
C ILE A 81 7.20 10.51 -6.37
N SER A 82 8.19 11.35 -6.21
CA SER A 82 9.49 10.91 -5.73
C SER A 82 9.64 10.84 -4.22
N ASP A 83 8.85 11.59 -3.45
CA ASP A 83 9.06 11.65 -2.02
C ASP A 83 7.81 11.34 -1.21
N GLY A 84 8.00 10.79 -0.06
CA GLY A 84 6.94 10.65 0.94
C GLY A 84 5.98 9.50 0.68
N VAL A 85 4.73 9.72 0.98
CA VAL A 85 3.69 8.71 0.84
C VAL A 85 2.52 9.28 0.08
N MET A 86 1.75 8.40 -0.53
CA MET A 86 0.53 8.78 -1.22
C MET A 86 -0.60 7.89 -0.71
N ARG A 87 -1.77 8.47 -0.50
CA ARG A 87 -2.92 7.73 -0.01
C ARG A 87 -3.65 7.02 -1.15
N LEU A 88 -4.04 5.77 -0.92
CA LEU A 88 -4.86 5.01 -1.85
C LEU A 88 -6.20 4.68 -1.22
N SER A 89 -7.21 4.51 -2.06
CA SER A 89 -8.48 3.95 -1.64
C SER A 89 -8.38 2.43 -1.60
N ALA A 90 -9.36 1.76 -1.01
CA ALA A 90 -9.37 0.31 -0.97
C ALA A 90 -9.40 -0.29 -2.38
N SER A 91 -10.16 0.31 -3.30
CA SER A 91 -10.22 -0.16 -4.68
C SER A 91 -8.87 0.01 -5.39
N GLN A 92 -8.22 1.13 -5.15
CA GLN A 92 -6.90 1.39 -5.74
C GLN A 92 -5.86 0.40 -5.21
N LEU A 93 -5.90 0.11 -3.91
CA LEU A 93 -4.99 -0.87 -3.34
C LEU A 93 -5.21 -2.26 -3.96
N ALA A 94 -6.47 -2.69 -4.08
CA ALA A 94 -6.77 -3.97 -4.69
C ALA A 94 -6.22 -4.05 -6.11
N ALA A 95 -6.41 -3.00 -6.90
CA ALA A 95 -5.89 -2.97 -8.26
C ALA A 95 -4.36 -2.97 -8.29
N LEU A 96 -3.72 -2.22 -7.40
CA LEU A 96 -2.26 -2.20 -7.31
C LEU A 96 -1.72 -3.60 -7.02
N VAL A 97 -2.30 -4.28 -6.03
CA VAL A 97 -1.85 -5.61 -5.62
C VAL A 97 -2.04 -6.62 -6.75
N ASP A 98 -3.03 -6.45 -7.59
CA ASP A 98 -3.26 -7.34 -8.72
C ASP A 98 -2.42 -6.96 -9.95
N GLY A 99 -1.58 -5.95 -9.84
CA GLY A 99 -0.73 -5.54 -10.96
C GLY A 99 -1.47 -4.71 -12.01
N LEU A 100 -2.63 -4.17 -11.66
CA LEU A 100 -3.44 -3.39 -12.58
C LEU A 100 -3.09 -1.90 -12.50
N ASP A 101 -3.57 -1.13 -13.47
CA ASP A 101 -3.37 0.30 -13.47
C ASP A 101 -4.38 0.97 -12.53
N TRP A 102 -4.03 1.04 -11.28
CA TRP A 102 -4.92 1.59 -10.25
C TRP A 102 -5.17 3.09 -10.42
N ALA A 103 -4.31 3.77 -11.15
CA ALA A 103 -4.48 5.21 -11.36
C ALA A 103 -5.71 5.53 -12.19
N ARG A 104 -6.23 4.54 -12.91
CA ARG A 104 -7.45 4.75 -13.68
C ARG A 104 -8.70 4.64 -12.82
N LEU A 105 -8.59 4.17 -11.59
CA LEU A 105 -9.74 4.04 -10.73
C LEU A 105 -10.02 5.37 -10.04
N HIS A 106 -11.23 5.77 -10.07
CA HIS A 106 -11.62 6.93 -9.34
C HIS A 106 -11.79 6.55 -7.90
N ALA A 107 -11.39 7.48 -7.08
CA ALA A 107 -11.49 7.14 -5.73
C ALA A 107 -12.83 7.41 -5.31
N PRO A 108 -13.07 7.05 -4.29
CA PRO A 108 -14.16 6.88 -3.57
C PRO A 108 -15.41 7.41 -3.92
N ASP A 109 -15.48 8.06 -4.69
CA ASP A 109 -16.59 8.53 -4.98
C ASP A 109 -17.35 7.66 -5.70
N ILE A 110 -17.10 6.63 -5.76
CA ILE A 110 -17.71 5.78 -6.36
C ILE A 110 -18.97 5.88 -6.09
N PRO A 111 -19.52 5.86 -6.84
CA PRO A 111 -20.68 6.03 -6.95
C PRO A 111 -21.52 5.44 -6.23
N ARG A 112 -22.33 5.81 -6.05
CA ARG A 112 -23.12 5.37 -5.44
C ARG A 112 -24.09 4.95 -6.25
N PRO A 113 -24.64 4.32 -5.92
CA PRO A 113 -25.47 3.59 -6.49
C PRO A 113 -26.47 4.35 -6.89
N THR A 114 -26.80 4.55 -7.57
CA THR A 114 -27.58 5.13 -7.94
C THR A 114 -28.68 4.83 -7.71
N ALA A 115 -29.03 4.91 -7.54
CA ALA A 115 -29.88 4.64 -7.37
C ALA A 115 -30.41 3.96 -7.92
N THR A 116 -30.50 3.82 -8.28
CA THR A 116 -30.87 3.19 -8.60
C THR A 116 -30.68 2.62 -8.58
N SER A 117 -30.62 2.63 -8.63
CA SER A 117 -30.47 2.09 -8.54
C SER A 117 -30.53 1.81 -8.32
#